data_e7a35e54d0a3f616c8c5f8365cb8ff98
#
_entry.id   e7a35e54d0a3f616c8c5f8365cb8ff98
#
_cell.length_a   1.000
_cell.length_b   1.000
_cell.length_c   1.000
_cell.angle_alpha   90.00
_cell.angle_beta   90.00
_cell.angle_gamma   90.00
#
_symmetry.space_group_name_H-M   'P 1'
#
loop_
_entity.id
_entity.type
_entity.pdbx_description
1 polymer ?
#
loop_
_entity_poly.entity_id
_entity_poly.type
_entity_poly.pdbx_seq_one_letter_code
_entity_poly.pdbx_strand_id
1 'polypeptide(L)'
;MSRTVIGVMGGSSADAHTLAGARELGRLIAERGWVLLSGGRPTGVMQASVSGAHEAGGLTVGVLFDDDRAQAAAGLDIVIPTGFGAGRNVINILASDVVVACRGNGGTLSEIALALRFGRPLVLLDFDPGRDFLDACSVEGSESQWAIAPDAASAVAQVSIYLAAMGR
;
A
#
# COMPACT_ATOMS: atom_id res chain seq x y z
N MET A 1 22.42 -0.23 -3.62
CA MET A 1 21.06 -0.45 -4.14
C MET A 1 20.04 0.16 -3.14
N SER A 2 19.00 0.84 -3.62
CA SER A 2 17.91 1.31 -2.75
C SER A 2 17.11 0.10 -2.24
N ARG A 3 16.52 0.23 -1.04
CA ARG A 3 15.62 -0.80 -0.52
C ARG A 3 14.31 -0.80 -1.32
N THR A 4 13.72 -1.97 -1.49
CA THR A 4 12.39 -2.13 -2.08
C THR A 4 11.32 -1.57 -1.15
N VAL A 5 10.42 -0.76 -1.68
CA VAL A 5 9.33 -0.11 -0.93
C VAL A 5 7.98 -0.65 -1.42
N ILE A 6 7.23 -1.23 -0.51
CA ILE A 6 5.86 -1.71 -0.78
C ILE A 6 4.87 -0.76 -0.13
N GLY A 7 4.07 -0.11 -0.95
CA GLY A 7 3.00 0.76 -0.49
C GLY A 7 1.76 -0.05 -0.12
N VAL A 8 1.29 0.10 1.12
CA VAL A 8 0.05 -0.54 1.59
C VAL A 8 -1.02 0.52 1.77
N MET A 9 -2.04 0.47 0.91
CA MET A 9 -3.16 1.40 0.86
C MET A 9 -4.45 0.72 1.32
N GLY A 10 -5.34 1.46 1.96
CA GLY A 10 -6.61 0.90 2.42
C GLY A 10 -7.39 1.85 3.32
N GLY A 11 -8.60 1.43 3.70
CA GLY A 11 -9.53 2.25 4.45
C GLY A 11 -9.06 2.59 5.87
N SER A 12 -9.42 3.79 6.32
CA SER A 12 -9.29 4.20 7.73
C SER A 12 -10.27 3.46 8.65
N SER A 13 -11.29 2.83 8.08
CA SER A 13 -12.20 1.91 8.74
C SER A 13 -12.30 0.64 7.88
N ALA A 14 -12.19 -0.52 8.50
CA ALA A 14 -12.27 -1.81 7.82
C ALA A 14 -12.80 -2.88 8.79
N ASP A 15 -13.36 -3.96 8.24
CA ASP A 15 -13.79 -5.11 9.03
C ASP A 15 -12.59 -5.91 9.58
N ALA A 16 -12.88 -6.82 10.52
CA ALA A 16 -11.86 -7.60 11.20
C ALA A 16 -11.03 -8.48 10.22
N HIS A 17 -11.66 -8.98 9.17
CA HIS A 17 -10.99 -9.80 8.15
C HIS A 17 -9.98 -8.96 7.35
N THR A 18 -10.38 -7.81 6.86
CA THR A 18 -9.50 -6.87 6.15
C THR A 18 -8.33 -6.40 7.04
N LEU A 19 -8.60 -6.10 8.33
CA LEU A 19 -7.55 -5.70 9.28
C LEU A 19 -6.55 -6.83 9.55
N ALA A 20 -7.03 -8.06 9.71
CA ALA A 20 -6.16 -9.23 9.88
C ALA A 20 -5.29 -9.47 8.65
N GLY A 21 -5.87 -9.37 7.45
CA GLY A 21 -5.13 -9.47 6.18
C GLY A 21 -4.07 -8.38 6.02
N ALA A 22 -4.40 -7.13 6.37
CA ALA A 22 -3.46 -6.02 6.34
C ALA A 22 -2.29 -6.20 7.34
N ARG A 23 -2.57 -6.69 8.55
CA ARG A 23 -1.53 -6.98 9.55
C ARG A 23 -0.60 -8.10 9.08
N GLU A 24 -1.16 -9.19 8.56
CA GLU A 24 -0.38 -10.29 8.00
C GLU A 24 0.46 -9.85 6.79
N LEU A 25 -0.10 -9.02 5.92
CA LEU A 25 0.64 -8.42 4.81
C LEU A 25 1.84 -7.62 5.31
N GLY A 26 1.67 -6.79 6.34
CA GLY A 26 2.76 -6.03 6.96
C GLY A 26 3.87 -6.94 7.48
N ARG A 27 3.50 -8.00 8.21
CA ARG A 27 4.45 -9.01 8.71
C ARG A 27 5.27 -9.63 7.58
N LEU A 28 4.60 -10.09 6.53
CA LEU A 28 5.24 -10.72 5.38
C LEU A 28 6.15 -9.76 4.58
N ILE A 29 5.78 -8.49 4.46
CA ILE A 29 6.63 -7.44 3.86
C ILE A 29 7.93 -7.30 4.65
N ALA A 30 7.84 -7.24 5.98
CA ALA A 30 9.00 -7.15 6.86
C ALA A 30 9.92 -8.37 6.75
N GLU A 31 9.37 -9.58 6.74
CA GLU A 31 10.12 -10.83 6.59
C GLU A 31 10.89 -10.95 5.27
N ARG A 32 10.43 -10.26 4.22
CA ARG A 32 11.16 -10.14 2.95
C ARG A 32 12.26 -9.07 2.97
N GLY A 33 12.44 -8.35 4.07
CA GLY A 33 13.38 -7.25 4.19
C GLY A 33 12.97 -6.00 3.39
N TRP A 34 11.73 -5.92 2.93
CA TRP A 34 11.17 -4.77 2.23
C TRP A 34 10.72 -3.70 3.22
N VAL A 35 10.64 -2.46 2.74
CA VAL A 35 10.12 -1.33 3.50
C VAL A 35 8.60 -1.28 3.33
N LEU A 36 7.85 -1.20 4.42
CA LEU A 36 6.43 -0.91 4.37
C LEU A 36 6.22 0.61 4.34
N LEU A 37 5.51 1.11 3.34
CA LEU A 37 5.05 2.49 3.27
C LEU A 37 3.52 2.54 3.35
N SER A 38 2.98 3.43 4.17
CA SER A 38 1.53 3.63 4.28
C SER A 38 1.18 5.11 4.42
N GLY A 39 -0.13 5.39 4.45
CA GLY A 39 -0.64 6.72 4.78
C GLY A 39 -0.39 7.17 6.21
N GLY A 40 0.15 6.31 7.06
CA GLY A 40 0.75 6.63 8.35
C GLY A 40 -0.20 7.01 9.47
N ARG A 41 -1.53 6.96 9.31
CA ARG A 41 -2.47 7.29 10.37
C ARG A 41 -2.79 6.10 11.29
N PRO A 42 -3.18 6.36 12.58
CA PRO A 42 -3.38 5.32 13.60
C PRO A 42 -4.77 4.64 13.47
N THR A 43 -5.20 4.35 12.24
CA THR A 43 -6.53 3.82 11.97
C THR A 43 -6.54 2.80 10.83
N GLY A 44 -7.45 1.83 10.91
CA GLY A 44 -7.78 0.91 9.84
C GLY A 44 -6.59 0.13 9.30
N VAL A 45 -6.54 0.00 8.00
CA VAL A 45 -5.48 -0.73 7.26
C VAL A 45 -4.10 -0.14 7.51
N MET A 46 -3.98 1.18 7.66
CA MET A 46 -2.71 1.85 7.92
C MET A 46 -2.08 1.37 9.23
N GLN A 47 -2.82 1.43 10.35
CA GLN A 47 -2.32 0.96 11.64
C GLN A 47 -2.09 -0.56 11.63
N ALA A 48 -3.00 -1.34 11.04
CA ALA A 48 -2.88 -2.79 11.03
C ALA A 48 -1.62 -3.26 10.30
N SER A 49 -1.35 -2.73 9.12
CA SER A 49 -0.16 -3.08 8.33
C SER A 49 1.15 -2.64 8.99
N VAL A 50 1.17 -1.42 9.54
CA VAL A 50 2.33 -0.91 10.30
C VAL A 50 2.61 -1.79 11.52
N SER A 51 1.58 -2.17 12.29
CA SER A 51 1.74 -3.04 13.46
C SER A 51 2.35 -4.39 13.07
N GLY A 52 1.84 -5.03 12.00
CA GLY A 52 2.38 -6.30 11.52
C GLY A 52 3.85 -6.22 11.10
N ALA A 53 4.23 -5.15 10.37
CA ALA A 53 5.60 -4.95 9.94
C ALA A 53 6.54 -4.61 11.11
N HIS A 54 6.12 -3.73 12.00
CA HIS A 54 6.91 -3.33 13.18
C HIS A 54 7.19 -4.51 14.11
N GLU A 55 6.20 -5.33 14.42
CA GLU A 55 6.35 -6.52 15.26
C GLU A 55 7.27 -7.57 14.67
N ALA A 56 7.36 -7.64 13.35
CA ALA A 56 8.31 -8.50 12.63
C ALA A 56 9.69 -7.85 12.42
N GLY A 57 9.95 -6.68 13.00
CA GLY A 57 11.23 -5.97 12.90
C GLY A 57 11.52 -5.31 11.56
N GLY A 58 10.48 -5.07 10.74
CA GLY A 58 10.58 -4.39 9.46
C GLY A 58 10.67 -2.87 9.56
N LEU A 59 11.23 -2.23 8.54
CA LEU A 59 11.27 -0.78 8.44
C LEU A 59 9.93 -0.24 7.92
N THR A 60 9.39 0.74 8.65
CA THR A 60 8.06 1.31 8.40
C THR A 60 8.12 2.81 8.13
N VAL A 61 7.43 3.25 7.09
CA VAL A 61 7.35 4.66 6.67
C VAL A 61 5.89 5.08 6.59
N GLY A 62 5.57 6.19 7.26
CA GLY A 62 4.24 6.81 7.19
C GLY A 62 4.32 8.19 6.54
N VAL A 63 3.55 8.40 5.47
CA VAL A 63 3.43 9.70 4.80
C VAL A 63 2.07 10.29 5.18
N LEU A 64 2.10 11.26 6.10
CA LEU A 64 0.90 11.87 6.66
C LEU A 64 0.34 12.96 5.74
N PHE A 65 -0.97 13.12 5.72
CA PHE A 65 -1.60 14.27 5.07
C PHE A 65 -1.59 15.52 5.96
N ASP A 66 -1.37 15.32 7.26
CA ASP A 66 -1.23 16.37 8.27
C ASP A 66 0.13 17.06 8.13
N ASP A 67 0.27 18.24 8.72
CA ASP A 67 1.51 19.05 8.74
C ASP A 67 2.37 18.78 9.99
N ASP A 68 1.89 17.94 10.91
CA ASP A 68 2.58 17.51 12.11
C ASP A 68 2.59 15.96 12.27
N ARG A 69 3.22 15.48 13.35
CA ARG A 69 3.35 14.06 13.66
C ARG A 69 2.35 13.52 14.68
N ALA A 70 1.45 14.36 15.20
CA ALA A 70 0.57 14.00 16.32
C ALA A 70 -0.39 12.85 15.98
N GLN A 71 -0.71 12.69 14.70
CA GLN A 71 -1.61 11.66 14.19
C GLN A 71 -0.87 10.47 13.55
N ALA A 72 0.40 10.27 13.88
CA ALA A 72 1.16 9.14 13.34
C ALA A 72 0.74 7.81 13.98
N ALA A 73 0.68 6.76 13.18
CA ALA A 73 0.46 5.40 13.63
C ALA A 73 1.58 4.94 14.58
N ALA A 74 1.23 4.19 15.60
CA ALA A 74 2.23 3.56 16.48
C ALA A 74 3.03 2.51 15.70
N GLY A 75 4.36 2.49 15.90
CA GLY A 75 5.26 1.55 15.23
C GLY A 75 5.84 2.05 13.90
N LEU A 76 5.66 3.33 13.57
CA LEU A 76 6.36 3.95 12.45
C LEU A 76 7.79 4.33 12.83
N ASP A 77 8.77 3.91 12.03
CA ASP A 77 10.19 4.31 12.17
C ASP A 77 10.44 5.68 11.55
N ILE A 78 9.83 5.95 10.39
CA ILE A 78 9.95 7.21 9.67
C ILE A 78 8.56 7.82 9.48
N VAL A 79 8.39 9.05 9.94
CA VAL A 79 7.15 9.82 9.80
C VAL A 79 7.41 11.07 8.97
N ILE A 80 6.70 11.20 7.87
CA ILE A 80 6.82 12.33 6.92
C ILE A 80 5.50 13.12 6.92
N PRO A 81 5.38 14.20 7.71
CA PRO A 81 4.26 15.13 7.61
C PRO A 81 4.37 15.91 6.29
N THR A 82 3.29 16.00 5.52
CA THR A 82 3.33 16.71 4.23
C THR A 82 2.51 17.99 4.20
N GLY A 83 1.46 18.08 5.01
CA GLY A 83 0.50 19.18 4.95
C GLY A 83 -0.31 19.27 3.64
N PHE A 84 -0.22 18.25 2.78
CA PHE A 84 -0.85 18.26 1.44
C PHE A 84 -2.26 17.69 1.42
N GLY A 85 -2.83 17.32 2.56
CA GLY A 85 -4.13 16.68 2.59
C GLY A 85 -4.17 15.44 1.67
N ALA A 86 -5.24 15.28 0.89
CA ALA A 86 -5.39 14.16 -0.03
C ALA A 86 -4.33 14.11 -1.15
N GLY A 87 -3.66 15.23 -1.46
CA GLY A 87 -2.59 15.28 -2.45
C GLY A 87 -1.39 14.39 -2.11
N ARG A 88 -1.20 14.04 -0.81
CA ARG A 88 -0.13 13.12 -0.42
C ARG A 88 -0.31 11.69 -0.97
N ASN A 89 -1.50 11.31 -1.45
CA ASN A 89 -1.72 10.02 -2.12
C ASN A 89 -0.78 9.84 -3.32
N VAL A 90 -0.50 10.91 -4.05
CA VAL A 90 0.49 10.90 -5.14
C VAL A 90 1.88 10.52 -4.62
N ILE A 91 2.28 11.05 -3.46
CA ILE A 91 3.59 10.76 -2.85
C ILE A 91 3.66 9.29 -2.45
N ASN A 92 2.60 8.74 -1.83
CA ASN A 92 2.52 7.33 -1.48
C ASN A 92 2.78 6.44 -2.68
N ILE A 93 2.09 6.71 -3.78
CA ILE A 93 2.16 5.88 -4.98
C ILE A 93 3.53 6.00 -5.68
N LEU A 94 4.04 7.23 -5.84
CA LEU A 94 5.33 7.44 -6.51
C LEU A 94 6.52 6.92 -5.69
N ALA A 95 6.42 6.92 -4.37
CA ALA A 95 7.44 6.39 -3.47
C ALA A 95 7.43 4.84 -3.37
N SER A 96 6.39 4.18 -3.89
CA SER A 96 6.25 2.73 -3.86
C SER A 96 6.79 2.08 -5.14
N ASP A 97 7.48 0.95 -5.02
CA ASP A 97 7.87 0.12 -6.16
C ASP A 97 6.68 -0.74 -6.63
N VAL A 98 5.94 -1.29 -5.67
CA VAL A 98 4.68 -2.02 -5.89
C VAL A 98 3.67 -1.52 -4.87
N VAL A 99 2.42 -1.39 -5.26
CA VAL A 99 1.30 -1.01 -4.39
C VAL A 99 0.44 -2.23 -4.10
N VAL A 100 0.12 -2.44 -2.83
CA VAL A 100 -0.90 -3.41 -2.40
C VAL A 100 -2.05 -2.63 -1.79
N ALA A 101 -3.23 -2.75 -2.37
CA ALA A 101 -4.43 -2.08 -1.89
C ALA A 101 -5.38 -3.08 -1.24
N CYS A 102 -5.72 -2.80 0.02
CA CYS A 102 -6.82 -3.47 0.74
C CYS A 102 -8.13 -2.72 0.48
N ARG A 103 -9.27 -3.34 0.85
CA ARG A 103 -10.57 -2.70 0.76
C ARG A 103 -10.59 -1.34 1.47
N GLY A 104 -11.19 -0.34 0.83
CA GLY A 104 -11.33 1.00 1.38
C GLY A 104 -12.39 1.81 0.66
N ASN A 105 -12.39 3.10 0.91
CA ASN A 105 -13.35 4.06 0.35
C ASN A 105 -12.69 4.93 -0.75
N GLY A 106 -13.27 6.10 -1.02
CA GLY A 106 -12.82 7.00 -2.09
C GLY A 106 -11.33 7.37 -2.06
N GLY A 107 -10.71 7.45 -0.87
CA GLY A 107 -9.27 7.66 -0.73
C GLY A 107 -8.48 6.50 -1.32
N THR A 108 -8.85 5.28 -0.97
CA THR A 108 -8.21 4.06 -1.50
C THR A 108 -8.45 3.91 -3.00
N LEU A 109 -9.66 4.19 -3.48
CA LEU A 109 -9.94 4.17 -4.93
C LEU A 109 -9.09 5.19 -5.68
N SER A 110 -8.85 6.37 -5.11
CA SER A 110 -7.96 7.37 -5.71
C SER A 110 -6.50 6.88 -5.78
N GLU A 111 -6.02 6.17 -4.77
CA GLU A 111 -4.68 5.57 -4.76
C GLU A 111 -4.55 4.44 -5.78
N ILE A 112 -5.57 3.60 -5.95
CA ILE A 112 -5.63 2.58 -7.01
C ILE A 112 -5.57 3.25 -8.40
N ALA A 113 -6.40 4.28 -8.63
CA ALA A 113 -6.39 5.02 -9.88
C ALA A 113 -5.03 5.66 -10.19
N LEU A 114 -4.38 6.24 -9.17
CA LEU A 114 -3.04 6.82 -9.31
C LEU A 114 -1.98 5.75 -9.61
N ALA A 115 -2.05 4.58 -8.96
CA ALA A 115 -1.12 3.48 -9.22
C ALA A 115 -1.18 3.05 -10.69
N LEU A 116 -2.37 2.83 -11.21
CA LEU A 116 -2.59 2.50 -12.63
C LEU A 116 -2.11 3.63 -13.56
N ARG A 117 -2.43 4.87 -13.22
CA ARG A 117 -2.08 6.06 -14.01
C ARG A 117 -0.57 6.29 -14.09
N PHE A 118 0.18 5.97 -13.02
CA PHE A 118 1.64 6.10 -12.96
C PHE A 118 2.38 4.82 -13.35
N GLY A 119 1.66 3.79 -13.81
CA GLY A 119 2.26 2.52 -14.21
C GLY A 119 2.92 1.76 -13.05
N ARG A 120 2.45 1.97 -11.80
CA ARG A 120 2.91 1.20 -10.66
C ARG A 120 2.19 -0.15 -10.62
N PRO A 121 2.93 -1.27 -10.52
CA PRO A 121 2.29 -2.57 -10.34
C PRO A 121 1.41 -2.57 -9.10
N LEU A 122 0.21 -3.15 -9.24
CA LEU A 122 -0.84 -3.11 -8.22
C LEU A 122 -1.32 -4.52 -7.87
N VAL A 123 -1.42 -4.82 -6.59
CA VAL A 123 -2.09 -6.01 -6.08
C VAL A 123 -3.31 -5.58 -5.27
N LEU A 124 -4.46 -6.12 -5.58
CA LEU A 124 -5.71 -5.92 -4.83
C LEU A 124 -5.87 -7.08 -3.86
N LEU A 125 -5.81 -6.80 -2.56
CA LEU A 125 -5.89 -7.82 -1.52
C LEU A 125 -7.35 -8.04 -1.10
N ASP A 126 -7.88 -9.20 -1.49
CA ASP A 126 -9.21 -9.70 -1.12
C ASP A 126 -10.36 -8.74 -1.44
N PHE A 127 -10.26 -8.00 -2.55
CA PHE A 127 -11.38 -7.24 -3.08
C PHE A 127 -11.21 -6.93 -4.57
N ASP A 128 -12.34 -6.67 -5.23
CA ASP A 128 -12.40 -6.27 -6.64
C ASP A 128 -13.20 -4.96 -6.74
N PRO A 129 -12.58 -3.84 -7.18
CA PRO A 129 -13.28 -2.58 -7.41
C PRO A 129 -14.11 -2.57 -8.71
N GLY A 130 -14.02 -3.62 -9.51
CA GLY A 130 -14.69 -3.77 -10.79
C GLY A 130 -13.77 -3.49 -11.99
N ARG A 131 -13.88 -4.34 -13.00
CA ARG A 131 -13.06 -4.29 -14.23
C ARG A 131 -13.17 -2.94 -14.92
N ASP A 132 -14.39 -2.43 -15.07
CA ASP A 132 -14.64 -1.15 -15.76
C ASP A 132 -13.89 0.02 -15.10
N PHE A 133 -13.82 0.02 -13.77
CA PHE A 133 -13.05 1.02 -13.02
C PHE A 133 -11.55 0.88 -13.28
N LEU A 134 -11.02 -0.33 -13.23
CA LEU A 134 -9.59 -0.60 -13.44
C LEU A 134 -9.17 -0.21 -14.88
N ASP A 135 -9.97 -0.59 -15.86
CA ASP A 135 -9.71 -0.28 -17.26
C ASP A 135 -9.79 1.24 -17.52
N ALA A 136 -10.78 1.93 -16.94
CA ALA A 136 -10.92 3.39 -17.08
C ALA A 136 -9.77 4.18 -16.44
N CYS A 137 -9.13 3.64 -15.39
CA CYS A 137 -7.99 4.27 -14.73
C CYS A 137 -6.64 3.95 -15.38
N SER A 138 -6.57 2.91 -16.21
CA SER A 138 -5.36 2.47 -16.89
C SER A 138 -4.95 3.44 -18.01
N VAL A 139 -3.65 3.52 -18.30
CA VAL A 139 -3.17 4.34 -19.43
C VAL A 139 -3.41 3.59 -20.72
N GLU A 140 -4.06 4.21 -21.68
CA GLU A 140 -4.32 3.65 -23.00
C GLU A 140 -3.01 3.22 -23.69
N GLY A 141 -2.97 1.98 -24.20
CA GLY A 141 -1.77 1.43 -24.85
C GLY A 141 -0.67 0.96 -23.91
N SER A 142 -0.85 1.06 -22.58
CA SER A 142 0.06 0.47 -21.60
C SER A 142 -0.49 -0.87 -21.09
N GLU A 143 0.39 -1.86 -20.90
CA GLU A 143 0.03 -3.05 -20.12
C GLU A 143 -0.01 -2.68 -18.63
N SER A 144 -1.20 -2.34 -18.13
CA SER A 144 -1.40 -2.10 -16.70
C SER A 144 -1.20 -3.40 -15.93
N GLN A 145 -0.20 -3.41 -15.06
CA GLN A 145 0.11 -4.57 -14.24
C GLN A 145 -0.72 -4.53 -12.96
N TRP A 146 -1.81 -5.28 -12.92
CA TRP A 146 -2.58 -5.48 -11.70
C TRP A 146 -3.04 -6.93 -11.54
N ALA A 147 -3.24 -7.35 -10.30
CA ALA A 147 -3.73 -8.68 -9.95
C ALA A 147 -4.60 -8.61 -8.69
N ILE A 148 -5.53 -9.55 -8.55
CA ILE A 148 -6.29 -9.78 -7.33
C ILE A 148 -5.67 -10.97 -6.60
N ALA A 149 -5.37 -10.81 -5.32
CA ALA A 149 -4.85 -11.86 -4.45
C ALA A 149 -5.86 -12.18 -3.35
N PRO A 150 -6.17 -13.44 -3.08
CA PRO A 150 -7.19 -13.81 -2.09
C PRO A 150 -6.70 -13.64 -0.64
N ASP A 151 -5.39 -13.59 -0.42
CA ASP A 151 -4.77 -13.49 0.90
C ASP A 151 -3.40 -12.79 0.84
N ALA A 152 -2.85 -12.47 2.02
CA ALA A 152 -1.58 -11.76 2.14
C ALA A 152 -0.39 -12.55 1.56
N ALA A 153 -0.38 -13.88 1.70
CA ALA A 153 0.71 -14.71 1.16
C ALA A 153 0.72 -14.69 -0.38
N SER A 154 -0.45 -14.83 -0.99
CA SER A 154 -0.64 -14.70 -2.45
C SER A 154 -0.29 -13.29 -2.94
N ALA A 155 -0.65 -12.26 -2.19
CA ALA A 155 -0.30 -10.87 -2.51
C ALA A 155 1.22 -10.68 -2.53
N VAL A 156 1.94 -11.14 -1.51
CA VAL A 156 3.41 -11.06 -1.45
C VAL A 156 4.08 -11.90 -2.53
N ALA A 157 3.52 -13.05 -2.89
CA ALA A 157 4.01 -13.83 -4.04
C ALA A 157 3.89 -13.04 -5.35
N GLN A 158 2.75 -12.38 -5.57
CA GLN A 158 2.53 -11.54 -6.75
C GLN A 158 3.46 -10.31 -6.77
N VAL A 159 3.67 -9.68 -5.61
CA VAL A 159 4.67 -8.59 -5.46
C VAL A 159 6.06 -9.06 -5.89
N SER A 160 6.47 -10.26 -5.46
CA SER A 160 7.78 -10.83 -5.85
C SER A 160 7.90 -11.04 -7.37
N ILE A 161 6.83 -11.45 -8.03
CA ILE A 161 6.80 -11.60 -9.50
C ILE A 161 7.00 -10.24 -10.18
N TYR A 162 6.32 -9.20 -9.72
CA TYR A 162 6.47 -7.85 -10.27
C TYR A 162 7.89 -7.29 -10.04
N LEU A 163 8.45 -7.47 -8.85
CA LEU A 163 9.81 -7.03 -8.53
C LEU A 163 10.85 -7.73 -9.41
N ALA A 164 10.71 -9.04 -9.62
CA ALA A 164 11.59 -9.80 -10.50
C ALA A 164 11.54 -9.31 -11.96
N ALA A 165 10.33 -8.97 -12.46
CA ALA A 165 10.16 -8.39 -13.79
C ALA A 165 10.84 -7.01 -13.94
N MET A 166 10.99 -6.27 -12.84
CA MET A 166 11.71 -4.98 -12.79
C MET A 166 13.22 -5.13 -12.53
N GLY A 167 13.73 -6.35 -12.39
CA GLY A 167 15.14 -6.63 -12.09
C GLY A 167 15.56 -6.34 -10.64
N ARG A 168 14.62 -6.49 -9.72
CA ARG A 168 14.81 -6.25 -8.27
C ARG A 168 14.65 -7.51 -7.43
#